data_f61ad78573f9a1792d67b135bfb6f4d7
#
_entry.id   f61ad78573f9a1792d67b135bfb6f4d7
#
_cell.length_a   1.000
_cell.length_b   1.000
_cell.length_c   1.000
_cell.angle_alpha   90.00
_cell.angle_beta   90.00
_cell.angle_gamma   90.00
#
_symmetry.space_group_name_H-M   'P 1'
#
loop_
_entity.id
_entity.type
_entity.pdbx_description
1 polymer ?
#
loop_
_entity_poly.entity_id
_entity_poly.type
_entity_poly.pdbx_seq_one_letter_code
_entity_poly.pdbx_strand_id
1 'polypeptide(L)' 'MTDPTQFSTNELAARWGLKPSALRHHRSNGTGPVYQRLDRAYLPLGSPYVIYQLADILAFEAAHNITPLN' A
#
# COMPACT_ATOMS: atom_id res chain seq x y z
N MET A 1 14.71 6.12 15.89
CA MET A 1 13.92 5.18 15.09
C MET A 1 13.51 5.87 13.79
N THR A 2 13.78 5.25 12.67
CA THR A 2 13.43 5.82 11.36
C THR A 2 11.98 5.54 11.03
N ASP A 3 11.32 6.52 10.41
CA ASP A 3 9.97 6.30 9.92
C ASP A 3 10.00 5.26 8.79
N PRO A 4 8.98 4.42 8.71
CA PRO A 4 8.91 3.44 7.63
C PRO A 4 8.80 4.14 6.27
N THR A 5 9.55 3.65 5.29
CA THR A 5 9.48 4.15 3.93
C THR A 5 8.68 3.24 3.02
N GLN A 6 8.31 2.06 3.52
CA GLN A 6 7.56 1.07 2.78
C GLN A 6 6.41 0.56 3.65
N PHE A 7 5.26 0.36 3.04
CA PHE A 7 4.08 -0.11 3.74
C PHE A 7 3.55 -1.36 3.05
N SER A 8 3.14 -2.34 3.84
CA SER A 8 2.37 -3.47 3.32
C SER A 8 0.93 -3.03 3.08
N THR A 9 0.15 -3.89 2.42
CA THR A 9 -1.28 -3.63 2.23
C THR A 9 -1.98 -3.44 3.56
N ASN A 10 -1.68 -4.28 4.56
CA ASN A 10 -2.31 -4.17 5.88
C ASN A 10 -1.93 -2.86 6.58
N GLU A 11 -0.67 -2.48 6.48
CA GLU A 11 -0.19 -1.25 7.11
C GLU A 11 -0.82 -0.01 6.47
N LEU A 12 -0.92 0.01 5.14
CA LEU A 12 -1.55 1.13 4.46
C LEU A 12 -3.04 1.20 4.76
N ALA A 13 -3.71 0.05 4.83
CA ALA A 13 -5.12 0.01 5.19
C ALA A 13 -5.33 0.59 6.59
N ALA A 14 -4.47 0.24 7.54
CA ALA A 14 -4.55 0.78 8.89
C ALA A 14 -4.34 2.31 8.91
N ARG A 15 -3.40 2.79 8.09
CA ARG A 15 -3.12 4.23 8.00
C ARG A 15 -4.34 5.02 7.53
N TRP A 16 -5.14 4.43 6.64
CA TRP A 16 -6.31 5.11 6.07
C TRP A 16 -7.64 4.68 6.67
N GLY A 17 -7.62 3.77 7.64
CA GLY A 17 -8.83 3.29 8.27
C GLY A 17 -9.68 2.41 7.37
N LEU A 18 -9.04 1.68 6.47
CA LEU A 18 -9.71 0.81 5.50
C LEU A 18 -9.43 -0.65 5.82
N LYS A 19 -10.22 -1.53 5.20
CA LYS A 19 -9.92 -2.96 5.23
C LYS A 19 -8.90 -3.28 4.12
N PRO A 20 -8.01 -4.26 4.34
CA PRO A 20 -7.06 -4.65 3.28
C PRO A 20 -7.74 -5.04 1.98
N SER A 21 -8.94 -5.60 2.03
CA SER A 21 -9.69 -5.96 0.83
C SER A 21 -10.04 -4.74 -0.03
N ALA A 22 -10.25 -3.57 0.60
CA ALA A 22 -10.51 -2.35 -0.13
C ALA A 22 -9.30 -1.94 -0.98
N LEU A 23 -8.10 -2.06 -0.43
CA LEU A 23 -6.88 -1.77 -1.19
C LEU A 23 -6.67 -2.76 -2.33
N ARG A 24 -6.95 -4.04 -2.09
CA ARG A 24 -6.86 -5.04 -3.15
C ARG A 24 -7.83 -4.73 -4.29
N HIS A 25 -9.02 -4.27 -3.94
CA HIS A 25 -10.01 -3.85 -4.93
C HIS A 25 -9.50 -2.67 -5.77
N HIS A 26 -8.92 -1.67 -5.11
CA HIS A 26 -8.34 -0.53 -5.82
C HIS A 26 -7.19 -0.94 -6.73
N ARG A 27 -6.35 -1.88 -6.30
CA ARG A 27 -5.28 -2.40 -7.17
C ARG A 27 -5.86 -3.05 -8.42
N SER A 28 -6.92 -3.84 -8.24
CA SER A 28 -7.58 -4.52 -9.35
C SER A 28 -8.17 -3.54 -10.36
N ASN A 29 -8.67 -2.42 -9.87
CA ASN A 29 -9.30 -1.40 -10.72
C ASN A 29 -8.32 -0.35 -11.23
N GLY A 30 -7.07 -0.37 -10.76
CA GLY A 30 -6.09 0.66 -11.14
C GLY A 30 -6.38 2.02 -10.56
N THR A 31 -7.14 2.11 -9.48
CA THR A 31 -7.56 3.38 -8.89
C THR A 31 -6.81 3.74 -7.60
N GLY A 32 -5.94 2.86 -7.11
CA GLY A 32 -5.18 3.11 -5.89
C GLY A 32 -3.81 3.71 -6.16
N PRO A 33 -3.01 3.88 -5.10
CA PRO A 33 -1.66 4.42 -5.26
C PRO A 33 -0.75 3.45 -5.99
N VAL A 34 0.37 3.98 -6.47
CA VAL A 34 1.40 3.17 -7.09
C VAL A 34 1.91 2.14 -6.08
N TYR A 35 2.12 0.92 -6.52
CA TYR A 35 2.62 -0.15 -5.69
C TYR A 35 3.66 -0.96 -6.44
N GLN A 36 4.45 -1.72 -5.67
CA GLN A 36 5.44 -2.64 -6.22
C GLN A 36 5.06 -4.05 -5.81
N ARG A 37 5.23 -4.97 -6.75
CA ARG A 37 4.98 -6.39 -6.49
C ARG A 37 6.31 -7.13 -6.50
N LEU A 38 6.63 -7.76 -5.38
CA LEU A 38 7.83 -8.58 -5.29
C LEU A 38 7.59 -9.95 -5.93
N ASP A 39 8.59 -10.44 -6.62
CA ASP A 39 8.52 -11.73 -7.31
C ASP A 39 8.34 -12.85 -6.28
N ARG A 40 7.52 -13.84 -6.65
CA ARG A 40 7.30 -15.05 -5.86
C ARG A 40 8.59 -15.81 -5.56
N ALA A 41 9.61 -15.66 -6.40
CA ALA A 41 10.89 -16.31 -6.19
C ALA A 41 11.53 -15.96 -4.85
N TYR A 42 11.17 -14.82 -4.28
CA TYR A 42 11.71 -14.35 -3.02
C TYR A 42 10.83 -14.72 -1.82
N LEU A 43 9.69 -15.35 -2.05
CA LEU A 43 8.72 -15.64 -1.00
C LEU A 43 8.42 -17.13 -0.97
N PRO A 44 8.85 -17.85 0.06
CA PRO A 44 8.63 -19.29 0.12
C PRO A 44 7.16 -19.69 0.22
N LEU A 45 6.28 -18.76 0.55
CA LEU A 45 4.86 -19.02 0.72
C LEU A 45 4.05 -18.89 -0.57
N GLY A 46 4.68 -18.49 -1.67
CA GLY A 46 4.04 -18.51 -2.97
C GLY A 46 3.06 -17.38 -3.28
N SER A 47 2.80 -16.47 -2.35
CA SER A 47 1.92 -15.34 -2.60
C SER A 47 2.76 -14.11 -2.96
N PRO A 48 2.34 -13.31 -3.95
CA PRO A 48 3.07 -12.09 -4.26
C PRO A 48 2.99 -11.12 -3.09
N TYR A 49 4.11 -10.50 -2.77
CA TYR A 49 4.20 -9.50 -1.73
C TYR A 49 4.05 -8.13 -2.37
N VAL A 50 3.13 -7.33 -1.87
CA VAL A 50 2.89 -5.98 -2.40
C VAL A 50 3.38 -4.96 -1.41
N ILE A 51 4.16 -3.98 -1.89
CA ILE A 51 4.65 -2.87 -1.08
C ILE A 51 4.21 -1.54 -1.69
N TYR A 52 3.90 -0.60 -0.82
CA TYR A 52 3.64 0.78 -1.19
C TYR A 52 4.76 1.65 -0.64
N GLN A 53 5.39 2.45 -1.50
CA GLN A 53 6.43 3.38 -1.06
C GLN A 53 5.77 4.59 -0.41
N LEU A 54 6.36 5.10 0.67
CA LEU A 54 5.82 6.27 1.37
C LEU A 54 5.66 7.47 0.43
N ALA A 55 6.63 7.71 -0.44
CA ALA A 55 6.55 8.83 -1.38
C ALA A 55 5.31 8.73 -2.27
N ASP A 56 4.99 7.52 -2.75
CA ASP A 56 3.81 7.29 -3.57
C ASP A 56 2.52 7.44 -2.77
N ILE A 57 2.54 7.02 -1.51
CA ILE A 57 1.40 7.17 -0.60
C ILE A 57 1.12 8.65 -0.37
N LEU A 58 2.15 9.43 -0.08
CA LEU A 58 1.99 10.87 0.17
C LEU A 58 1.47 11.60 -1.07
N ALA A 59 1.97 11.25 -2.24
CA ALA A 59 1.51 11.84 -3.49
C ALA A 59 0.04 11.53 -3.74
N PHE A 60 -0.37 10.29 -3.48
CA PHE A 60 -1.76 9.87 -3.65
C PHE A 60 -2.67 10.60 -2.64
N GLU A 61 -2.24 10.71 -1.39
CA GLU A 61 -3.01 11.42 -0.38
C GLU A 61 -3.22 12.88 -0.76
N ALA A 62 -2.18 13.53 -1.26
CA ALA A 62 -2.28 14.92 -1.69
C ALA A 62 -3.22 15.08 -2.89
N ALA A 63 -3.14 14.18 -3.85
CA ALA A 63 -3.96 14.25 -5.06
C ALA A 63 -5.45 14.04 -4.79
N HIS A 64 -5.77 13.26 -3.75
CA HIS A 64 -7.16 12.90 -3.42
C HIS A 64 -7.65 13.49 -2.12
N ASN A 65 -6.88 14.38 -1.50
CA ASN A 65 -7.22 15.02 -0.23
C ASN A 65 -7.53 14.02 0.88
N ILE A 66 -6.72 12.98 0.95
CA ILE A 66 -6.87 11.95 1.98
C ILE A 66 -6.06 12.35 3.20
N THR A 67 -6.70 12.35 4.38
CA THR A 67 -6.01 12.60 5.65
C THR A 67 -5.75 11.26 6.33
N PRO A 68 -4.50 10.89 6.57
CA PRO A 68 -4.20 9.64 7.26
C PRO A 68 -4.64 9.69 8.71
N LEU A 69 -4.99 8.53 9.26
CA LEU A 69 -5.37 8.42 10.66
C LEU A 69 -4.16 8.46 11.59
N ASN A 70 -3.00 8.07 11.11
CA ASN A 70 -1.77 8.01 11.90
C ASN A 70 -0.73 8.96 11.36
#